data_d7566cbae08a35321c45a995452b5e55
#
_entry.id   d7566cbae08a35321c45a995452b5e55
#
_cell.length_a   1.000
_cell.length_b   1.000
_cell.length_c   1.000
_cell.angle_alpha   90.00
_cell.angle_beta   90.00
_cell.angle_gamma   90.00
#
_symmetry.space_group_name_H-M   'P 1'
#
loop_
_entity.id
_entity.type
_entity.pdbx_description
1 polymer ?
#
loop_
_entity_poly.entity_id
_entity_poly.type
_entity_poly.pdbx_seq_one_letter_code
_entity_poly.pdbx_strand_id
1 'polypeptide(L)'
;MDTYKLKFTVLQMEIFRLLCVKAGESLNQREIAFLLKVSPTAVANSLPKLEKESFIVRERQKKMNLSLIRLNRDSRKVMRLKRTENLRMLYESGLSDFLEEELPGASIILFGSYSRGDDTNSSDIDIAAIGRKEKRIILERFEKYLERKITINFYRSLKEVHKELKENICNGIVLSGGIQL
;
A
#
# COMPACT_ATOMS: atom_id res chain seq x y z
N MET A 1 15.88 21.54 10.21
CA MET A 1 15.85 20.23 9.50
C MET A 1 15.70 20.54 8.03
N ASP A 2 16.69 20.17 7.24
CA ASP A 2 16.67 20.50 5.80
C ASP A 2 15.59 19.68 5.11
N THR A 3 14.62 20.33 4.50
CA THR A 3 13.46 19.70 3.84
C THR A 3 13.86 18.68 2.75
N TYR A 4 15.03 18.89 2.14
CA TYR A 4 15.53 18.04 1.05
C TYR A 4 16.29 16.80 1.52
N LYS A 5 16.66 16.71 2.80
CA LYS A 5 17.39 15.55 3.33
C LYS A 5 16.45 14.44 3.74
N LEU A 6 16.68 13.25 3.20
CA LEU A 6 15.97 12.06 3.62
C LEU A 6 16.29 11.77 5.10
N LYS A 7 15.25 11.53 5.89
CA LYS A 7 15.38 11.16 7.31
C LYS A 7 16.02 9.78 7.48
N PHE A 8 15.83 8.92 6.50
CA PHE A 8 16.25 7.51 6.47
C PHE A 8 17.18 7.24 5.31
N THR A 9 18.03 6.23 5.44
CA THR A 9 18.82 5.68 4.32
C THR A 9 17.90 4.97 3.33
N VAL A 10 18.39 4.71 2.12
CA VAL A 10 17.66 3.93 1.10
C VAL A 10 17.21 2.58 1.68
N LEU A 11 18.13 1.81 2.28
CA LEU A 11 17.79 0.51 2.87
C LEU A 11 16.75 0.62 3.99
N GLN A 12 16.77 1.66 4.82
CA GLN A 12 15.74 1.88 5.84
C GLN A 12 14.37 2.12 5.21
N MET A 13 14.31 2.86 4.09
CA MET A 13 13.06 3.07 3.35
C MET A 13 12.59 1.81 2.65
N GLU A 14 13.49 1.01 2.10
CA GLU A 14 13.16 -0.30 1.50
C GLU A 14 12.59 -1.28 2.53
N ILE A 15 13.19 -1.33 3.73
CA ILE A 15 12.65 -2.12 4.86
C ILE A 15 11.25 -1.64 5.23
N PHE A 16 11.05 -0.32 5.33
CA PHE A 16 9.73 0.25 5.63
C PHE A 16 8.71 -0.12 4.55
N ARG A 17 9.06 0.04 3.26
CA ARG A 17 8.21 -0.32 2.12
C ARG A 17 7.83 -1.82 2.13
N LEU A 18 8.82 -2.70 2.35
CA LEU A 18 8.59 -4.14 2.49
C LEU A 18 7.56 -4.42 3.58
N LEU A 19 7.72 -3.80 4.76
CA LEU A 19 6.80 -3.99 5.88
C LEU A 19 5.42 -3.36 5.64
N CYS A 20 5.31 -2.35 4.78
CA CYS A 20 4.01 -1.85 4.32
C CYS A 20 3.29 -2.87 3.42
N VAL A 21 4.01 -3.53 2.52
CA VAL A 21 3.48 -4.62 1.68
C VAL A 21 3.09 -5.82 2.54
N LYS A 22 3.92 -6.20 3.51
CA LYS A 22 3.71 -7.31 4.44
C LYS A 22 2.95 -6.89 5.72
N ALA A 23 2.16 -5.81 5.67
CA ALA A 23 1.44 -5.33 6.84
C ALA A 23 0.50 -6.40 7.41
N GLY A 24 0.56 -6.63 8.72
CA GLY A 24 -0.12 -7.71 9.41
C GLY A 24 0.75 -8.95 9.64
N GLU A 25 1.85 -9.11 8.92
CA GLU A 25 2.85 -10.16 9.14
C GLU A 25 3.99 -9.68 10.05
N SER A 26 4.69 -10.65 10.63
CA SER A 26 5.94 -10.44 11.36
C SER A 26 7.05 -11.20 10.65
N LEU A 27 8.11 -10.51 10.29
CA LEU A 27 9.27 -11.08 9.61
C LEU A 27 10.47 -11.09 10.54
N ASN A 28 11.35 -12.09 10.40
CA ASN A 28 12.64 -12.05 11.05
C ASN A 28 13.70 -11.34 10.18
N GLN A 29 14.83 -11.02 10.77
CA GLN A 29 15.92 -10.31 10.10
C GLN A 29 16.45 -11.01 8.85
N ARG A 30 16.49 -12.35 8.84
CA ARG A 30 16.97 -13.13 7.69
C ARG A 30 15.97 -13.12 6.55
N GLU A 31 14.67 -13.17 6.85
CA GLU A 31 13.60 -13.06 5.87
C GLU A 31 13.62 -11.68 5.20
N ILE A 32 13.75 -10.60 5.97
CA ILE A 32 13.89 -9.24 5.42
C ILE A 32 15.12 -9.16 4.52
N ALA A 33 16.27 -9.68 4.96
CA ALA A 33 17.51 -9.69 4.20
C ALA A 33 17.36 -10.47 2.88
N PHE A 34 16.71 -11.62 2.92
CA PHE A 34 16.44 -12.44 1.74
C PHE A 34 15.53 -11.72 0.74
N LEU A 35 14.41 -11.16 1.20
CA LEU A 35 13.45 -10.46 0.36
C LEU A 35 14.05 -9.20 -0.31
N LEU A 36 14.88 -8.46 0.41
CA LEU A 36 15.54 -7.25 -0.10
C LEU A 36 16.89 -7.53 -0.79
N LYS A 37 17.34 -8.79 -0.83
CA LYS A 37 18.64 -9.21 -1.42
C LYS A 37 19.83 -8.46 -0.84
N VAL A 38 19.84 -8.26 0.48
CA VAL A 38 20.92 -7.61 1.23
C VAL A 38 21.48 -8.51 2.31
N SER A 39 22.60 -8.13 2.95
CA SER A 39 23.14 -8.91 4.06
C SER A 39 22.28 -8.78 5.33
N PRO A 40 22.16 -9.83 6.15
CA PRO A 40 21.51 -9.75 7.45
C PRO A 40 22.11 -8.69 8.37
N THR A 41 23.42 -8.47 8.30
CA THR A 41 24.12 -7.42 9.06
C THR A 41 23.64 -6.02 8.65
N ALA A 42 23.45 -5.75 7.34
CA ALA A 42 22.93 -4.47 6.86
C ALA A 42 21.52 -4.20 7.39
N VAL A 43 20.65 -5.23 7.41
CA VAL A 43 19.32 -5.14 8.03
C VAL A 43 19.46 -4.82 9.53
N ALA A 44 20.28 -5.60 10.28
CA ALA A 44 20.48 -5.39 11.72
C ALA A 44 20.87 -3.95 12.07
N ASN A 45 21.77 -3.36 11.28
CA ASN A 45 22.24 -1.98 11.47
C ASN A 45 21.16 -0.93 11.13
N SER A 46 20.20 -1.29 10.29
CA SER A 46 19.12 -0.38 9.85
C SER A 46 17.95 -0.32 10.84
N LEU A 47 17.63 -1.43 11.52
CA LEU A 47 16.46 -1.56 12.39
C LEU A 47 16.43 -0.59 13.59
N PRO A 48 17.53 -0.31 14.31
CA PRO A 48 17.48 0.53 15.51
C PRO A 48 16.92 1.92 15.28
N LYS A 49 17.23 2.54 14.12
CA LYS A 49 16.69 3.86 13.80
C LYS A 49 15.20 3.82 13.45
N LEU A 50 14.74 2.79 12.73
CA LEU A 50 13.32 2.59 12.43
C LEU A 50 12.50 2.34 13.69
N GLU A 51 13.04 1.58 14.64
CA GLU A 51 12.42 1.30 15.94
C GLU A 51 12.36 2.56 16.80
N LYS A 52 13.46 3.30 16.94
CA LYS A 52 13.51 4.59 17.67
C LYS A 52 12.50 5.61 17.13
N GLU A 53 12.27 5.64 15.82
CA GLU A 53 11.31 6.52 15.16
C GLU A 53 9.89 5.93 15.15
N SER A 54 9.67 4.80 15.81
CA SER A 54 8.38 4.11 15.92
C SER A 54 7.78 3.66 14.58
N PHE A 55 8.62 3.37 13.58
CA PHE A 55 8.17 2.81 12.29
C PHE A 55 7.90 1.31 12.38
N ILE A 56 8.64 0.64 13.23
CA ILE A 56 8.55 -0.80 13.43
C ILE A 56 8.41 -1.13 14.92
N VAL A 57 7.87 -2.32 15.18
CA VAL A 57 7.89 -2.98 16.48
C VAL A 57 8.77 -4.23 16.39
N ARG A 58 9.64 -4.43 17.37
CA ARG A 58 10.48 -5.63 17.49
C ARG A 58 10.07 -6.43 18.72
N GLU A 59 9.74 -7.68 18.52
CA GLU A 59 9.38 -8.61 19.59
C GLU A 59 10.42 -9.73 19.69
N ARG A 60 11.06 -9.85 20.85
CA ARG A 60 12.05 -10.91 21.11
C ARG A 60 11.36 -12.17 21.58
N GLN A 61 11.46 -13.22 20.80
CA GLN A 61 11.06 -14.57 21.23
C GLN A 61 12.22 -15.23 21.99
N LYS A 62 12.18 -15.17 23.32
CA LYS A 62 13.26 -15.69 24.19
C LYS A 62 13.59 -17.16 23.95
N LYS A 63 12.59 -18.01 23.68
CA LYS A 63 12.76 -19.46 23.47
C LYS A 63 13.53 -19.81 22.18
N MET A 64 13.46 -18.98 21.15
CA MET A 64 14.05 -19.26 19.83
C MET A 64 15.22 -18.33 19.48
N ASN A 65 15.60 -17.42 20.40
CA ASN A 65 16.57 -16.34 20.17
C ASN A 65 16.31 -15.57 18.85
N LEU A 66 15.04 -15.41 18.51
CA LEU A 66 14.56 -14.80 17.27
C LEU A 66 13.91 -13.44 17.58
N SER A 67 14.23 -12.44 16.78
CA SER A 67 13.53 -11.15 16.79
C SER A 67 12.55 -11.08 15.63
N LEU A 68 11.28 -10.91 15.93
CA LEU A 68 10.23 -10.64 14.95
C LEU A 68 10.05 -9.14 14.78
N ILE A 69 9.98 -8.71 13.53
CA ILE A 69 9.88 -7.32 13.13
C ILE A 69 8.56 -7.15 12.37
N ARG A 70 7.76 -6.18 12.76
CA ARG A 70 6.51 -5.84 12.07
C ARG A 70 6.35 -4.33 11.94
N LEU A 71 5.52 -3.92 10.99
CA LEU A 71 5.10 -2.52 10.87
C LEU A 71 4.39 -2.07 12.15
N ASN A 72 4.70 -0.87 12.63
CA ASN A 72 4.00 -0.28 13.78
C ASN A 72 2.66 0.32 13.34
N ARG A 73 1.62 -0.51 13.30
CA ARG A 73 0.27 -0.11 12.91
C ARG A 73 -0.47 0.76 13.94
N ASP A 74 0.04 0.83 15.18
CA ASP A 74 -0.53 1.66 16.23
C ASP A 74 -0.12 3.14 16.09
N SER A 75 0.92 3.41 15.29
CA SER A 75 1.39 4.76 15.01
C SER A 75 0.61 5.43 13.88
N ARG A 76 -0.20 6.45 14.19
CA ARG A 76 -0.93 7.25 13.18
C ARG A 76 -0.01 7.82 12.10
N LYS A 77 1.21 8.24 12.47
CA LYS A 77 2.22 8.73 11.53
C LYS A 77 2.61 7.65 10.53
N VAL A 78 2.87 6.45 11.01
CA VAL A 78 3.28 5.31 10.17
C VAL A 78 2.16 4.92 9.21
N MET A 79 0.91 4.88 9.68
CA MET A 79 -0.24 4.57 8.83
C MET A 79 -0.45 5.62 7.73
N ARG A 80 -0.25 6.90 8.02
CA ARG A 80 -0.29 7.96 7.00
C ARG A 80 0.82 7.80 5.96
N LEU A 81 2.03 7.45 6.39
CA LEU A 81 3.16 7.18 5.48
C LEU A 81 2.93 5.90 4.67
N LYS A 82 2.35 4.86 5.28
CA LYS A 82 1.93 3.65 4.54
C LYS A 82 0.93 3.99 3.44
N ARG A 83 -0.05 4.85 3.71
CA ARG A 83 -0.99 5.35 2.67
C ARG A 83 -0.24 5.98 1.49
N THR A 84 0.79 6.77 1.75
CA THR A 84 1.62 7.38 0.72
C THR A 84 2.42 6.34 -0.07
N GLU A 85 2.98 5.33 0.63
CA GLU A 85 3.69 4.22 -0.03
C GLU A 85 2.76 3.38 -0.90
N ASN A 86 1.54 3.08 -0.44
CA ASN A 86 0.55 2.37 -1.23
C ASN A 86 0.26 3.11 -2.55
N LEU A 87 0.02 4.42 -2.47
CA LEU A 87 -0.24 5.24 -3.66
C LEU A 87 0.98 5.32 -4.58
N ARG A 88 2.18 5.47 -4.01
CA ARG A 88 3.43 5.46 -4.78
C ARG A 88 3.63 4.16 -5.54
N MET A 89 3.44 3.01 -4.87
CA MET A 89 3.56 1.70 -5.50
C MET A 89 2.53 1.49 -6.61
N LEU A 90 1.31 2.00 -6.43
CA LEU A 90 0.27 1.95 -7.45
C LEU A 90 0.69 2.72 -8.71
N TYR A 91 1.21 3.94 -8.57
CA TYR A 91 1.72 4.71 -9.71
C TYR A 91 2.98 4.09 -10.32
N GLU A 92 3.94 3.64 -9.51
CA GLU A 92 5.15 2.96 -10.00
C GLU A 92 4.84 1.68 -10.78
N SER A 93 3.75 0.98 -10.45
CA SER A 93 3.29 -0.20 -11.20
C SER A 93 2.76 0.12 -12.59
N GLY A 94 2.40 1.38 -12.86
CA GLY A 94 1.72 1.83 -14.07
C GLY A 94 0.23 1.44 -14.11
N LEU A 95 -0.36 0.98 -13.01
CA LEU A 95 -1.78 0.58 -12.97
C LEU A 95 -2.71 1.75 -13.27
N SER A 96 -2.40 2.94 -12.76
CA SER A 96 -3.23 4.14 -12.97
C SER A 96 -3.33 4.49 -14.46
N ASP A 97 -2.19 4.56 -15.14
CA ASP A 97 -2.09 4.91 -16.55
C ASP A 97 -2.79 3.85 -17.42
N PHE A 98 -2.55 2.58 -17.12
CA PHE A 98 -3.19 1.46 -17.78
C PHE A 98 -4.73 1.51 -17.66
N LEU A 99 -5.26 1.80 -16.48
CA LEU A 99 -6.71 1.90 -16.29
C LEU A 99 -7.32 3.11 -16.99
N GLU A 100 -6.59 4.23 -17.07
CA GLU A 100 -7.02 5.41 -17.82
C GLU A 100 -7.13 5.11 -19.33
N GLU A 101 -6.16 4.38 -19.88
CA GLU A 101 -6.18 3.93 -21.27
C GLU A 101 -7.31 2.92 -21.54
N GLU A 102 -7.53 1.97 -20.64
CA GLU A 102 -8.55 0.93 -20.80
C GLU A 102 -9.98 1.45 -20.58
N LEU A 103 -10.15 2.53 -19.82
CA LEU A 103 -11.45 3.08 -19.41
C LEU A 103 -11.55 4.59 -19.75
N PRO A 104 -11.37 5.00 -21.01
CA PRO A 104 -11.34 6.40 -21.39
C PRO A 104 -12.64 7.12 -20.99
N GLY A 105 -12.51 8.26 -20.28
CA GLY A 105 -13.63 9.06 -19.78
C GLY A 105 -14.35 8.50 -18.55
N ALA A 106 -13.83 7.45 -17.92
CA ALA A 106 -14.27 7.03 -16.59
C ALA A 106 -13.67 7.92 -15.51
N SER A 107 -14.37 8.05 -14.38
CA SER A 107 -13.73 8.49 -13.14
C SER A 107 -13.22 7.24 -12.41
N ILE A 108 -11.90 7.16 -12.24
CA ILE A 108 -11.23 6.02 -11.62
C ILE A 108 -10.83 6.41 -10.20
N ILE A 109 -11.35 5.70 -9.21
CA ILE A 109 -11.21 6.06 -7.80
C ILE A 109 -10.67 4.84 -7.02
N LEU A 110 -9.52 5.01 -6.40
CA LEU A 110 -8.99 4.06 -5.42
C LEU A 110 -9.69 4.29 -4.09
N PHE A 111 -10.35 3.27 -3.55
CA PHE A 111 -11.08 3.37 -2.28
C PHE A 111 -10.76 2.21 -1.34
N GLY A 112 -11.49 2.05 -0.25
CA GLY A 112 -11.28 0.96 0.69
C GLY A 112 -10.03 1.09 1.57
N SER A 113 -9.61 -0.02 2.15
CA SER A 113 -8.51 -0.06 3.13
C SER A 113 -7.17 0.35 2.53
N TYR A 114 -6.88 -0.04 1.30
CA TYR A 114 -5.63 0.30 0.63
C TYR A 114 -5.48 1.81 0.40
N SER A 115 -6.57 2.50 0.05
CA SER A 115 -6.57 3.96 -0.11
C SER A 115 -6.35 4.72 1.19
N ARG A 116 -6.74 4.13 2.34
CA ARG A 116 -6.57 4.71 3.67
C ARG A 116 -5.24 4.33 4.33
N GLY A 117 -4.56 3.27 3.84
CA GLY A 117 -3.34 2.73 4.40
C GLY A 117 -3.55 1.77 5.59
N ASP A 118 -4.80 1.39 5.89
CA ASP A 118 -5.12 0.45 6.97
C ASP A 118 -5.24 -1.01 6.49
N ASP A 119 -4.93 -1.26 5.21
CA ASP A 119 -4.84 -2.59 4.61
C ASP A 119 -3.78 -3.49 5.26
N THR A 120 -3.99 -4.79 5.08
CA THR A 120 -3.02 -5.84 5.42
C THR A 120 -2.56 -6.55 4.13
N ASN A 121 -1.62 -7.49 4.27
CA ASN A 121 -1.15 -8.34 3.17
C ASN A 121 -2.27 -9.18 2.51
N SER A 122 -3.38 -9.43 3.21
CA SER A 122 -4.55 -10.15 2.70
C SER A 122 -5.67 -9.26 2.17
N SER A 123 -5.52 -7.93 2.24
CA SER A 123 -6.51 -6.99 1.72
C SER A 123 -6.41 -6.83 0.21
N ASP A 124 -7.54 -6.66 -0.46
CA ASP A 124 -7.61 -6.32 -1.87
C ASP A 124 -7.32 -4.83 -2.12
N ILE A 125 -7.03 -4.48 -3.36
CA ILE A 125 -7.03 -3.11 -3.86
C ILE A 125 -8.37 -2.86 -4.52
N ASP A 126 -9.19 -1.99 -3.92
CA ASP A 126 -10.52 -1.68 -4.40
C ASP A 126 -10.51 -0.44 -5.29
N ILE A 127 -11.01 -0.58 -6.53
CA ILE A 127 -11.12 0.49 -7.51
C ILE A 127 -12.56 0.62 -7.97
N ALA A 128 -13.08 1.85 -8.02
CA ALA A 128 -14.35 2.17 -8.63
C ALA A 128 -14.11 2.83 -10.00
N ALA A 129 -14.78 2.31 -11.03
CA ALA A 129 -14.84 2.90 -12.37
C ALA A 129 -16.25 3.47 -12.59
N ILE A 130 -16.39 4.79 -12.54
CA ILE A 130 -17.67 5.49 -12.68
C ILE A 130 -17.83 6.00 -14.10
N GLY A 131 -19.03 5.86 -14.67
CA GLY A 131 -19.35 6.32 -16.03
C GLY A 131 -19.12 5.26 -17.12
N ARG A 132 -18.85 4.02 -16.75
CA ARG A 132 -18.60 2.90 -17.67
C ARG A 132 -19.39 1.66 -17.32
N LYS A 133 -19.66 0.86 -18.34
CA LYS A 133 -20.16 -0.52 -18.17
C LYS A 133 -19.00 -1.45 -17.84
N GLU A 134 -19.33 -2.54 -17.21
CA GLU A 134 -18.38 -3.61 -16.90
C GLU A 134 -17.62 -4.06 -18.18
N LYS A 135 -16.30 -4.19 -18.02
CA LYS A 135 -15.37 -4.65 -19.04
C LYS A 135 -14.38 -5.61 -18.38
N ARG A 136 -14.08 -6.71 -19.06
CA ARG A 136 -12.99 -7.58 -18.61
C ARG A 136 -11.65 -6.90 -18.82
N ILE A 137 -10.89 -6.75 -17.75
CA ILE A 137 -9.56 -6.14 -17.73
C ILE A 137 -8.57 -7.16 -17.16
N ILE A 138 -7.42 -7.30 -17.79
CA ILE A 138 -6.36 -8.24 -17.39
C ILE A 138 -5.43 -7.53 -16.41
N LEU A 139 -5.41 -7.97 -15.15
CA LEU A 139 -4.73 -7.30 -14.04
C LEU A 139 -3.56 -8.09 -13.44
N GLU A 140 -3.32 -9.33 -13.90
CA GLU A 140 -2.39 -10.27 -13.25
C GLU A 140 -0.96 -9.72 -13.09
N ARG A 141 -0.48 -8.91 -14.05
CA ARG A 141 0.86 -8.29 -13.95
C ARG A 141 0.96 -7.29 -12.80
N PHE A 142 -0.13 -6.54 -12.56
CA PHE A 142 -0.21 -5.54 -11.49
C PHE A 142 -0.43 -6.21 -10.13
N GLU A 143 -1.28 -7.23 -10.07
CA GLU A 143 -1.51 -8.03 -8.87
C GLU A 143 -0.22 -8.69 -8.40
N LYS A 144 0.57 -9.21 -9.33
CA LYS A 144 1.90 -9.79 -9.04
C LYS A 144 2.88 -8.74 -8.52
N TYR A 145 2.90 -7.53 -9.12
CA TYR A 145 3.80 -6.46 -8.71
C TYR A 145 3.43 -5.89 -7.34
N LEU A 146 2.13 -5.67 -7.12
CA LEU A 146 1.61 -5.07 -5.89
C LEU A 146 1.43 -6.10 -4.76
N GLU A 147 1.59 -7.39 -5.05
CA GLU A 147 1.31 -8.50 -4.15
C GLU A 147 -0.10 -8.43 -3.55
N ARG A 148 -1.07 -8.01 -4.35
CA ARG A 148 -2.47 -7.79 -3.94
C ARG A 148 -3.40 -8.16 -5.08
N LYS A 149 -4.55 -8.73 -4.73
CA LYS A 149 -5.66 -8.83 -5.65
C LYS A 149 -6.25 -7.46 -5.94
N ILE A 150 -6.68 -7.21 -7.17
CA ILE A 150 -7.28 -5.96 -7.60
C ILE A 150 -8.74 -6.22 -7.99
N THR A 151 -9.65 -5.51 -7.35
CA THR A 151 -11.08 -5.59 -7.63
C THR A 151 -11.56 -4.27 -8.23
N ILE A 152 -12.12 -4.33 -9.46
CA ILE A 152 -12.71 -3.16 -10.13
C ILE A 152 -14.23 -3.27 -10.07
N ASN A 153 -14.87 -2.28 -9.46
CA ASN A 153 -16.32 -2.16 -9.40
C ASN A 153 -16.79 -1.10 -10.40
N PHE A 154 -17.68 -1.50 -11.30
CA PHE A 154 -18.17 -0.65 -12.37
C PHE A 154 -19.54 -0.07 -12.02
N TYR A 155 -19.72 1.23 -12.22
CA TYR A 155 -20.98 1.95 -12.01
C TYR A 155 -21.23 2.91 -13.15
N ARG A 156 -22.46 2.99 -13.66
CA ARG A 156 -22.83 3.98 -14.67
C ARG A 156 -22.83 5.39 -14.11
N SER A 157 -23.23 5.52 -12.85
CA SER A 157 -23.20 6.78 -12.10
C SER A 157 -23.11 6.52 -10.60
N LEU A 158 -22.68 7.52 -9.84
CA LEU A 158 -22.70 7.45 -8.37
C LEU A 158 -24.12 7.36 -7.78
N LYS A 159 -25.16 7.65 -8.57
CA LYS A 159 -26.56 7.53 -8.13
C LYS A 159 -26.99 6.06 -7.94
N GLU A 160 -26.33 5.14 -8.66
CA GLU A 160 -26.60 3.70 -8.57
C GLU A 160 -25.92 3.03 -7.37
N VAL A 161 -25.00 3.73 -6.70
CA VAL A 161 -24.23 3.19 -5.58
C VAL A 161 -24.97 3.38 -4.26
N HIS A 162 -25.08 2.33 -3.46
CA HIS A 162 -25.65 2.40 -2.12
C HIS A 162 -24.91 3.42 -1.24
N LYS A 163 -25.64 4.07 -0.33
CA LYS A 163 -25.15 5.22 0.45
C LYS A 163 -23.80 4.96 1.13
N GLU A 164 -23.63 3.88 1.87
CA GLU A 164 -22.41 3.57 2.61
C GLU A 164 -21.21 3.37 1.68
N LEU A 165 -21.41 2.65 0.57
CA LEU A 165 -20.38 2.43 -0.41
C LEU A 165 -20.02 3.72 -1.17
N LYS A 166 -21.02 4.56 -1.47
CA LYS A 166 -20.82 5.88 -2.07
C LYS A 166 -19.95 6.76 -1.19
N GLU A 167 -20.21 6.81 0.12
CA GLU A 167 -19.37 7.56 1.07
C GLU A 167 -17.94 7.04 1.07
N ASN A 168 -17.73 5.72 1.02
CA ASN A 168 -16.42 5.11 0.93
C ASN A 168 -15.67 5.48 -0.36
N ILE A 169 -16.36 5.45 -1.51
CA ILE A 169 -15.80 5.83 -2.81
C ILE A 169 -15.48 7.34 -2.83
N CYS A 170 -16.37 8.19 -2.33
CA CYS A 170 -16.15 9.64 -2.29
C CYS A 170 -15.00 10.06 -1.35
N ASN A 171 -14.70 9.25 -0.33
CA ASN A 171 -13.55 9.42 0.56
C ASN A 171 -12.25 8.78 0.01
N GLY A 172 -12.29 8.22 -1.18
CA GLY A 172 -11.17 7.60 -1.87
C GLY A 172 -10.21 8.61 -2.50
N ILE A 173 -9.31 8.10 -3.33
CA ILE A 173 -8.33 8.89 -4.08
C ILE A 173 -8.71 8.81 -5.56
N VAL A 174 -9.00 9.94 -6.18
CA VAL A 174 -9.25 10.00 -7.63
C VAL A 174 -7.92 9.81 -8.34
N LEU A 175 -7.82 8.74 -9.12
CA LEU A 175 -6.64 8.43 -9.93
C LEU A 175 -6.74 9.09 -11.30
N SER A 176 -7.93 9.11 -11.91
CA SER A 176 -8.19 9.77 -13.19
C SER A 176 -9.65 10.24 -13.26
N GLY A 177 -9.92 11.25 -14.06
CA GLY A 177 -11.25 11.86 -14.22
C GLY A 177 -11.64 12.77 -13.06
N GLY A 178 -12.94 12.93 -12.83
CA GLY A 178 -13.50 13.77 -11.78
C GLY A 178 -14.85 13.26 -11.28
N ILE A 179 -15.18 13.52 -10.03
CA ILE A 179 -16.45 13.12 -9.42
C ILE A 179 -17.50 14.18 -9.79
N GLN A 180 -18.53 13.77 -10.53
CA GLN A 180 -19.76 14.53 -10.72
C GLN A 180 -20.80 14.04 -9.71
N LEU A 181 -21.25 14.93 -8.82
CA LEU A 181 -22.23 14.68 -7.76
C LEU A 181 -23.67 14.78 -8.27
#